data_ecf2b3dbeb23ea49698459219ead8ec4
#
_entry.id   ecf2b3dbeb23ea49698459219ead8ec4
#
_cell.length_a   1.000
_cell.length_b   1.000
_cell.length_c   1.000
_cell.angle_alpha   90.00
_cell.angle_beta   90.00
_cell.angle_gamma   90.00
#
_symmetry.space_group_name_H-M   'P 1'
#
loop_
_entity.id
_entity.type
_entity.pdbx_description
1 polymer ?
#
loop_
_entity_poly.entity_id
_entity_poly.type
_entity_poly.pdbx_seq_one_letter_code
_entity_poly.pdbx_strand_id
1 'polypeptide(L)'
;MVPPTAPPLTRRDFVSATAALAASSVAPVSFRRPARADGLVVLFQGDSITDAGRDRQVSEPNLARGLGSGYPLLAAAAALAAYPDRALRFYNRGVSGDKVPDLASRWATDTLALAPDVLSILVGVNDFWHKLSKGYTGTVQQYEDQYVALLDQTRRALPRVRVLVLEPFVLRCGAVDDRWFPEFDERRAAARRVAQHAGASFVPLQAAFDDMVRQGAPQYWAADGVHPTPAGHAVIAEQWRRAAHL
;
A
#
# COMPACT_ATOMS: atom_id res chain seq x y z
N MET A 1 -55.81 37.48 -59.09
CA MET A 1 -55.23 38.28 -58.04
C MET A 1 -54.09 37.44 -57.45
N VAL A 2 -52.85 37.74 -57.83
CA VAL A 2 -51.62 37.02 -57.43
C VAL A 2 -51.07 37.74 -56.23
N PRO A 3 -50.68 37.03 -55.14
CA PRO A 3 -50.05 37.69 -54.00
C PRO A 3 -48.57 38.05 -54.28
N PRO A 4 -48.03 39.08 -53.65
CA PRO A 4 -46.69 39.57 -53.94
C PRO A 4 -45.60 38.67 -53.35
N THR A 5 -44.54 38.45 -54.16
CA THR A 5 -43.33 37.75 -53.79
C THR A 5 -42.47 38.57 -52.80
N ALA A 6 -41.96 37.89 -51.75
CA ALA A 6 -41.02 38.46 -50.81
C ALA A 6 -39.63 38.70 -51.44
N PRO A 7 -38.90 39.76 -51.03
CA PRO A 7 -37.56 40.04 -51.57
C PRO A 7 -36.47 39.08 -51.03
N PRO A 8 -35.36 38.92 -51.75
CA PRO A 8 -34.29 37.98 -51.36
C PRO A 8 -33.45 38.57 -50.20
N LEU A 9 -33.11 37.75 -49.24
CA LEU A 9 -32.25 38.02 -48.09
C LEU A 9 -30.83 38.38 -48.58
N THR A 10 -30.31 39.51 -48.13
CA THR A 10 -28.96 39.99 -48.42
C THR A 10 -27.95 39.41 -47.43
N ARG A 11 -26.68 39.28 -47.88
CA ARG A 11 -25.53 38.72 -47.17
C ARG A 11 -25.10 39.47 -45.88
N ARG A 12 -25.90 40.35 -45.30
CA ARG A 12 -25.51 41.16 -44.14
C ARG A 12 -26.17 40.80 -42.82
N ASP A 13 -27.00 39.75 -42.79
CA ASP A 13 -27.70 39.35 -41.54
C ASP A 13 -27.03 38.17 -40.81
N PHE A 14 -25.74 37.89 -41.08
CA PHE A 14 -24.91 37.04 -40.24
C PHE A 14 -24.22 37.86 -39.17
N VAL A 15 -24.96 38.39 -38.24
CA VAL A 15 -24.42 38.97 -37.03
C VAL A 15 -24.32 37.85 -35.96
N SER A 16 -23.09 37.41 -35.76
CA SER A 16 -22.47 36.91 -34.52
C SER A 16 -23.42 36.64 -33.35
N ALA A 17 -23.91 35.43 -33.24
CA ALA A 17 -24.33 34.85 -31.94
C ALA A 17 -23.11 34.11 -31.36
N THR A 18 -22.26 34.82 -30.64
CA THR A 18 -21.25 34.21 -29.74
C THR A 18 -22.00 33.59 -28.58
N ALA A 19 -22.24 32.31 -28.67
CA ALA A 19 -22.70 31.50 -27.55
C ALA A 19 -21.56 31.44 -26.51
N ALA A 20 -21.72 32.16 -25.41
CA ALA A 20 -20.88 32.01 -24.23
C ALA A 20 -21.17 30.63 -23.64
N LEU A 21 -20.27 29.65 -23.88
CA LEU A 21 -20.24 28.40 -23.13
C LEU A 21 -19.83 28.76 -21.69
N ALA A 22 -20.81 28.84 -20.81
CA ALA A 22 -20.57 28.81 -19.36
C ALA A 22 -19.97 27.42 -19.03
N ALA A 23 -18.66 27.37 -18.81
CA ALA A 23 -18.00 26.21 -18.25
C ALA A 23 -18.49 26.06 -16.82
N SER A 24 -19.52 25.24 -16.62
CA SER A 24 -19.91 24.77 -15.28
C SER A 24 -18.78 23.90 -14.77
N SER A 25 -17.94 24.43 -13.88
CA SER A 25 -16.99 23.67 -13.11
C SER A 25 -17.77 22.73 -12.19
N VAL A 26 -17.97 21.49 -12.62
CA VAL A 26 -18.45 20.43 -11.77
C VAL A 26 -17.34 20.15 -10.77
N ALA A 27 -17.47 20.66 -9.55
CA ALA A 27 -16.61 20.30 -8.45
C ALA A 27 -16.68 18.77 -8.26
N PRO A 28 -15.55 18.07 -8.04
CA PRO A 28 -15.58 16.65 -7.79
C PRO A 28 -16.44 16.41 -6.54
N VAL A 29 -17.57 15.73 -6.73
CA VAL A 29 -18.39 15.26 -5.62
C VAL A 29 -17.55 14.21 -4.89
N SER A 30 -16.94 14.61 -3.78
CA SER A 30 -16.34 13.68 -2.83
C SER A 30 -17.46 12.83 -2.26
N PHE A 31 -17.67 11.65 -2.85
CA PHE A 31 -18.50 10.61 -2.24
C PHE A 31 -17.82 10.21 -0.92
N ARG A 32 -18.18 10.90 0.17
CA ARG A 32 -17.89 10.37 1.49
C ARG A 32 -18.59 9.02 1.57
N ARG A 33 -17.78 7.96 1.59
CA ARG A 33 -18.27 6.60 1.80
C ARG A 33 -19.12 6.62 3.07
N PRO A 34 -20.39 6.12 3.04
CA PRO A 34 -21.13 5.95 4.28
C PRO A 34 -20.29 5.09 5.21
N ALA A 35 -20.10 5.53 6.47
CA ALA A 35 -19.43 4.73 7.46
C ALA A 35 -20.12 3.37 7.51
N ARG A 36 -19.35 2.28 7.32
CA ARG A 36 -19.89 0.95 7.56
C ARG A 36 -20.36 0.91 9.01
N ALA A 37 -21.56 0.41 9.26
CA ALA A 37 -22.04 0.20 10.64
C ALA A 37 -21.05 -0.63 11.47
N ASP A 38 -20.24 -1.49 10.80
CA ASP A 38 -19.26 -2.39 11.41
C ASP A 38 -17.84 -1.81 11.51
N GLY A 39 -17.64 -0.52 11.18
CA GLY A 39 -16.35 0.14 11.23
C GLY A 39 -15.40 -0.21 10.06
N LEU A 40 -14.19 0.37 10.08
CA LEU A 40 -13.15 0.21 9.05
C LEU A 40 -12.27 -1.01 9.35
N VAL A 41 -12.13 -1.91 8.37
CA VAL A 41 -11.21 -3.06 8.44
C VAL A 41 -9.87 -2.69 7.84
N VAL A 42 -8.82 -2.77 8.64
CA VAL A 42 -7.43 -2.54 8.26
C VAL A 42 -6.66 -3.86 8.37
N LEU A 43 -6.03 -4.27 7.29
CA LEU A 43 -5.26 -5.51 7.22
C LEU A 43 -3.80 -5.23 6.91
N PHE A 44 -2.91 -5.77 7.73
CA PHE A 44 -1.48 -5.84 7.47
C PHE A 44 -1.12 -7.21 6.92
N GLN A 45 -0.51 -7.24 5.74
CA GLN A 45 0.05 -8.42 5.08
C GLN A 45 1.55 -8.25 4.88
N GLY A 46 2.28 -9.36 4.85
CA GLY A 46 3.72 -9.35 4.64
C GLY A 46 4.42 -10.56 5.23
N ASP A 47 5.72 -10.38 5.43
CA ASP A 47 6.66 -11.37 5.94
C ASP A 47 6.93 -11.22 7.46
N SER A 48 8.16 -11.58 7.91
CA SER A 48 8.58 -11.50 9.31
C SER A 48 8.54 -10.09 9.91
N ILE A 49 8.75 -9.06 9.10
CA ILE A 49 8.70 -7.66 9.55
C ILE A 49 7.26 -7.29 9.95
N THR A 50 6.29 -7.84 9.26
CA THR A 50 4.85 -7.66 9.57
C THR A 50 4.37 -8.63 10.63
N ASP A 51 4.76 -9.92 10.56
CA ASP A 51 4.45 -10.97 11.55
C ASP A 51 4.86 -10.52 12.96
N ALA A 52 6.12 -10.13 13.13
CA ALA A 52 6.69 -9.63 14.39
C ALA A 52 6.26 -10.45 15.61
N GLY A 53 6.23 -11.77 15.49
CA GLY A 53 5.89 -12.70 16.58
C GLY A 53 4.42 -12.71 16.97
N ARG A 54 3.51 -12.36 16.04
CA ARG A 54 2.07 -12.45 16.32
C ARG A 54 1.63 -13.88 16.65
N ASP A 55 0.64 -14.02 17.49
CA ASP A 55 -0.09 -15.27 17.69
C ASP A 55 -1.05 -15.48 16.51
N ARG A 56 -0.73 -16.49 15.66
CA ARG A 56 -1.47 -16.79 14.43
C ARG A 56 -2.84 -17.43 14.68
N GLN A 57 -3.12 -17.89 15.88
CA GLN A 57 -4.43 -18.46 16.26
C GLN A 57 -5.44 -17.38 16.61
N VAL A 58 -5.01 -16.13 16.81
CA VAL A 58 -5.89 -15.00 17.09
C VAL A 58 -6.59 -14.55 15.81
N SER A 59 -7.91 -14.66 15.81
CA SER A 59 -8.78 -14.23 14.72
C SER A 59 -9.44 -12.87 14.94
N GLU A 60 -9.55 -12.46 16.23
CA GLU A 60 -10.22 -11.22 16.62
C GLU A 60 -9.36 -9.98 16.31
N PRO A 61 -9.98 -8.84 15.96
CA PRO A 61 -9.27 -7.61 15.71
C PRO A 61 -8.73 -6.97 16.99
N ASN A 62 -7.75 -6.11 16.85
CA ASN A 62 -7.24 -5.20 17.89
C ASN A 62 -6.59 -5.87 19.10
N LEU A 63 -6.42 -7.18 19.11
CA LEU A 63 -5.72 -7.86 20.20
C LEU A 63 -4.21 -7.76 19.98
N ALA A 64 -3.49 -7.26 20.98
CA ALA A 64 -2.03 -7.05 20.90
C ALA A 64 -1.29 -8.33 20.48
N ARG A 65 -1.63 -9.50 21.05
CA ARG A 65 -1.01 -10.78 20.69
C ARG A 65 -1.25 -11.16 19.21
N GLY A 66 -2.42 -10.80 18.65
CA GLY A 66 -2.74 -11.03 17.22
C GLY A 66 -2.09 -10.01 16.29
N LEU A 67 -1.70 -8.83 16.79
CA LEU A 67 -1.00 -7.79 16.05
C LEU A 67 0.54 -7.96 16.08
N GLY A 68 1.08 -8.74 17.02
CA GLY A 68 2.51 -8.93 17.21
C GLY A 68 3.16 -7.80 17.99
N SER A 69 4.51 -7.73 17.96
CA SER A 69 5.29 -6.72 18.68
C SER A 69 5.89 -5.64 17.78
N GLY A 70 5.50 -5.60 16.51
CA GLY A 70 6.07 -4.73 15.47
C GLY A 70 5.19 -3.54 15.10
N TYR A 71 5.48 -2.98 13.93
CA TYR A 71 4.79 -1.80 13.41
C TYR A 71 3.26 -1.95 13.31
N PRO A 72 2.67 -3.15 13.04
CA PRO A 72 1.22 -3.29 13.02
C PRO A 72 0.57 -2.94 14.35
N LEU A 73 1.16 -3.40 15.49
CA LEU A 73 0.66 -3.04 16.81
C LEU A 73 0.80 -1.55 17.08
N LEU A 74 1.97 -0.97 16.78
CA LEU A 74 2.23 0.45 17.06
C LEU A 74 1.29 1.36 16.25
N ALA A 75 1.10 1.06 14.97
CA ALA A 75 0.20 1.80 14.09
C ALA A 75 -1.27 1.66 14.53
N ALA A 76 -1.70 0.44 14.87
CA ALA A 76 -3.04 0.17 15.35
C ALA A 76 -3.32 0.91 16.67
N ALA A 77 -2.42 0.81 17.65
CA ALA A 77 -2.58 1.46 18.96
C ALA A 77 -2.72 2.99 18.82
N ALA A 78 -1.86 3.60 17.99
CA ALA A 78 -1.93 5.04 17.76
C ALA A 78 -3.23 5.46 17.04
N ALA A 79 -3.68 4.70 16.02
CA ALA A 79 -4.91 5.01 15.31
C ALA A 79 -6.16 4.81 16.18
N LEU A 80 -6.21 3.74 16.98
CA LEU A 80 -7.31 3.48 17.92
C LEU A 80 -7.42 4.61 18.97
N ALA A 81 -6.29 5.10 19.48
CA ALA A 81 -6.26 6.21 20.42
C ALA A 81 -6.70 7.53 19.79
N ALA A 82 -6.30 7.77 18.53
CA ALA A 82 -6.63 9.01 17.81
C ALA A 82 -8.09 9.06 17.31
N TYR A 83 -8.72 7.90 17.07
CA TYR A 83 -10.05 7.81 16.45
C TYR A 83 -10.97 6.83 17.17
N PRO A 84 -11.30 7.03 18.46
CA PRO A 84 -12.11 6.09 19.25
C PRO A 84 -13.50 5.86 18.67
N ASP A 85 -14.05 6.83 17.96
CA ASP A 85 -15.42 6.78 17.39
C ASP A 85 -15.50 6.10 16.02
N ARG A 86 -14.36 5.69 15.42
CA ARG A 86 -14.35 5.13 14.07
C ARG A 86 -14.54 3.63 13.97
N ALA A 87 -14.68 2.93 15.10
CA ALA A 87 -14.82 1.47 15.17
C ALA A 87 -13.78 0.73 14.30
N LEU A 88 -12.49 1.14 14.41
CA LEU A 88 -11.40 0.57 13.62
C LEU A 88 -11.11 -0.87 14.02
N ARG A 89 -10.94 -1.75 13.05
CA ARG A 89 -10.62 -3.17 13.25
C ARG A 89 -9.32 -3.51 12.53
N PHE A 90 -8.26 -3.73 13.29
CA PHE A 90 -6.92 -4.05 12.78
C PHE A 90 -6.65 -5.54 12.87
N TYR A 91 -6.14 -6.09 11.76
CA TYR A 91 -5.70 -7.47 11.64
C TYR A 91 -4.26 -7.53 11.13
N ASN A 92 -3.48 -8.45 11.66
CA ASN A 92 -2.16 -8.78 11.14
C ASN A 92 -2.19 -10.22 10.60
N ARG A 93 -1.81 -10.40 9.32
CA ARG A 93 -1.69 -11.68 8.63
C ARG A 93 -0.29 -11.88 8.05
N GLY A 94 0.72 -11.17 8.58
CA GLY A 94 2.12 -11.43 8.24
C GLY A 94 2.54 -12.85 8.61
N VAL A 95 3.41 -13.45 7.81
CA VAL A 95 4.00 -14.77 8.05
C VAL A 95 5.49 -14.73 7.78
N SER A 96 6.29 -15.02 8.81
CA SER A 96 7.76 -14.99 8.71
C SER A 96 8.27 -15.88 7.58
N GLY A 97 9.16 -15.32 6.76
CA GLY A 97 9.77 -16.00 5.63
C GLY A 97 9.02 -15.91 4.31
N ASP A 98 7.80 -15.37 4.30
CA ASP A 98 7.00 -15.29 3.08
C ASP A 98 7.63 -14.38 2.02
N LYS A 99 7.44 -14.80 0.79
CA LYS A 99 7.67 -14.14 -0.47
C LYS A 99 6.34 -13.84 -1.15
N VAL A 100 6.32 -13.11 -2.25
CA VAL A 100 5.09 -12.83 -3.00
C VAL A 100 4.32 -14.10 -3.37
N PRO A 101 4.92 -15.19 -3.88
CA PRO A 101 4.17 -16.42 -4.17
C PRO A 101 3.59 -17.09 -2.92
N ASP A 102 4.25 -16.96 -1.76
CA ASP A 102 3.72 -17.52 -0.51
C ASP A 102 2.48 -16.72 -0.05
N LEU A 103 2.51 -15.39 -0.16
CA LEU A 103 1.32 -14.57 0.05
C LEU A 103 0.17 -15.00 -0.88
N ALA A 104 0.46 -15.20 -2.17
CA ALA A 104 -0.54 -15.59 -3.16
C ALA A 104 -1.24 -16.91 -2.79
N SER A 105 -0.51 -17.88 -2.24
CA SER A 105 -1.03 -19.20 -1.86
C SER A 105 -2.11 -19.14 -0.77
N ARG A 106 -2.07 -18.13 0.10
CA ARG A 106 -3.01 -17.94 1.22
C ARG A 106 -3.90 -16.69 1.07
N TRP A 107 -3.84 -16.03 -0.10
CA TRP A 107 -4.47 -14.72 -0.31
C TRP A 107 -5.99 -14.74 -0.16
N ALA A 108 -6.63 -15.80 -0.64
CA ALA A 108 -8.08 -15.94 -0.58
C ALA A 108 -8.61 -15.95 0.86
N THR A 109 -7.95 -16.72 1.75
CA THR A 109 -8.35 -16.87 3.16
C THR A 109 -7.91 -15.70 4.02
N ASP A 110 -6.70 -15.22 3.83
CA ASP A 110 -6.06 -14.25 4.73
C ASP A 110 -6.33 -12.80 4.34
N THR A 111 -6.74 -12.57 3.09
CA THR A 111 -6.98 -11.20 2.59
C THR A 111 -8.40 -11.03 2.05
N LEU A 112 -8.79 -11.82 1.04
CA LEU A 112 -10.08 -11.58 0.38
C LEU A 112 -11.26 -11.89 1.30
N ALA A 113 -11.19 -12.93 2.12
CA ALA A 113 -12.24 -13.30 3.07
C ALA A 113 -12.47 -12.23 4.16
N LEU A 114 -11.42 -11.51 4.57
CA LEU A 114 -11.53 -10.40 5.51
C LEU A 114 -12.15 -9.13 4.90
N ALA A 115 -12.14 -9.05 3.55
CA ALA A 115 -12.66 -7.91 2.79
C ALA A 115 -12.22 -6.54 3.36
N PRO A 116 -10.90 -6.26 3.48
CA PRO A 116 -10.41 -5.06 4.12
C PRO A 116 -10.82 -3.79 3.36
N ASP A 117 -10.99 -2.71 4.10
CA ASP A 117 -11.12 -1.36 3.55
C ASP A 117 -9.76 -0.73 3.25
N VAL A 118 -8.76 -1.08 4.07
CA VAL A 118 -7.36 -0.69 3.90
C VAL A 118 -6.50 -1.95 3.98
N LEU A 119 -5.76 -2.19 2.91
CA LEU A 119 -4.81 -3.30 2.80
C LEU A 119 -3.39 -2.74 2.74
N SER A 120 -2.56 -3.13 3.69
CA SER A 120 -1.15 -2.77 3.78
C SER A 120 -0.30 -3.99 3.46
N ILE A 121 0.70 -3.87 2.58
CA ILE A 121 1.55 -4.99 2.19
C ILE A 121 3.02 -4.56 2.27
N LEU A 122 3.81 -5.28 3.07
CA LEU A 122 5.27 -5.16 3.14
C LEU A 122 5.88 -6.53 2.85
N VAL A 123 6.40 -6.73 1.63
CA VAL A 123 6.99 -7.98 1.17
C VAL A 123 8.08 -7.71 0.12
N GLY A 124 9.06 -8.59 0.02
CA GLY A 124 10.09 -8.51 -1.02
C GLY A 124 11.51 -8.77 -0.50
N VAL A 125 11.76 -8.65 0.80
CA VAL A 125 13.09 -8.91 1.35
C VAL A 125 13.46 -10.39 1.22
N ASN A 126 12.51 -11.31 1.48
CA ASN A 126 12.74 -12.76 1.35
C ASN A 126 12.79 -13.22 -0.10
N ASP A 127 12.16 -12.52 -1.03
CA ASP A 127 12.30 -12.77 -2.47
C ASP A 127 13.75 -12.61 -2.95
N PHE A 128 14.57 -11.88 -2.20
CA PHE A 128 16.00 -11.78 -2.42
C PHE A 128 16.82 -12.57 -1.39
N TRP A 129 16.58 -12.41 -0.09
CA TRP A 129 17.40 -13.06 0.95
C TRP A 129 17.41 -14.59 0.82
N HIS A 130 16.27 -15.19 0.47
CA HIS A 130 16.21 -16.62 0.23
C HIS A 130 16.98 -17.05 -1.03
N LYS A 131 17.23 -16.15 -1.97
CA LYS A 131 18.14 -16.40 -3.09
C LYS A 131 19.57 -16.62 -2.59
N LEU A 132 20.03 -15.78 -1.66
CA LEU A 132 21.36 -15.89 -1.06
C LEU A 132 21.51 -17.06 -0.09
N SER A 133 20.44 -17.41 0.63
CA SER A 133 20.53 -18.30 1.80
C SER A 133 19.85 -19.66 1.64
N LYS A 134 18.90 -19.80 0.72
CA LYS A 134 18.06 -21.01 0.57
C LYS A 134 17.92 -21.51 -0.87
N GLY A 135 18.68 -20.95 -1.82
CA GLY A 135 18.62 -21.36 -3.23
C GLY A 135 17.32 -20.99 -3.95
N TYR A 136 16.58 -20.00 -3.48
CA TYR A 136 15.44 -19.49 -4.23
C TYR A 136 15.90 -18.83 -5.54
N THR A 137 15.22 -19.13 -6.65
CA THR A 137 15.65 -18.71 -8.00
C THR A 137 14.80 -17.59 -8.60
N GLY A 138 13.85 -17.03 -7.85
CA GLY A 138 12.97 -15.98 -8.34
C GLY A 138 13.72 -14.71 -8.77
N THR A 139 13.42 -14.26 -9.99
CA THR A 139 13.99 -13.03 -10.55
C THR A 139 13.22 -11.78 -10.12
N VAL A 140 13.80 -10.60 -10.35
CA VAL A 140 13.10 -9.30 -10.16
C VAL A 140 11.84 -9.23 -11.00
N GLN A 141 11.90 -9.69 -12.27
CA GLN A 141 10.73 -9.70 -13.15
C GLN A 141 9.62 -10.61 -12.61
N GLN A 142 9.96 -11.82 -12.14
CA GLN A 142 8.97 -12.72 -11.54
C GLN A 142 8.34 -12.14 -10.27
N TYR A 143 9.14 -11.47 -9.43
CA TYR A 143 8.62 -10.74 -8.26
C TYR A 143 7.60 -9.67 -8.67
N GLU A 144 7.94 -8.85 -9.67
CA GLU A 144 7.05 -7.81 -10.19
C GLU A 144 5.76 -8.39 -10.77
N ASP A 145 5.87 -9.37 -11.68
CA ASP A 145 4.71 -9.98 -12.35
C ASP A 145 3.76 -10.66 -11.36
N GLN A 146 4.29 -11.40 -10.40
CA GLN A 146 3.50 -12.07 -9.37
C GLN A 146 2.81 -11.06 -8.44
N TYR A 147 3.49 -9.98 -8.10
CA TYR A 147 2.91 -8.96 -7.23
C TYR A 147 1.83 -8.15 -7.96
N VAL A 148 2.04 -7.82 -9.23
CA VAL A 148 1.00 -7.24 -10.10
C VAL A 148 -0.23 -8.14 -10.15
N ALA A 149 -0.04 -9.45 -10.44
CA ALA A 149 -1.14 -10.41 -10.52
C ALA A 149 -1.94 -10.49 -9.19
N LEU A 150 -1.24 -10.44 -8.06
CA LEU A 150 -1.84 -10.43 -6.72
C LEU A 150 -2.71 -9.19 -6.49
N LEU A 151 -2.22 -8.01 -6.87
CA LEU A 151 -2.98 -6.76 -6.71
C LEU A 151 -4.14 -6.66 -7.72
N ASP A 152 -3.99 -7.18 -8.93
CA ASP A 152 -5.08 -7.25 -9.92
C ASP A 152 -6.20 -8.18 -9.43
N GLN A 153 -5.85 -9.34 -8.85
CA GLN A 153 -6.82 -10.21 -8.18
C GLN A 153 -7.55 -9.46 -7.07
N THR A 154 -6.80 -8.71 -6.26
CA THR A 154 -7.37 -7.92 -5.16
C THR A 154 -8.34 -6.87 -5.67
N ARG A 155 -7.97 -6.11 -6.72
CA ARG A 155 -8.83 -5.09 -7.31
C ARG A 155 -10.11 -5.66 -7.90
N ARG A 156 -10.03 -6.83 -8.55
CA ARG A 156 -11.22 -7.51 -9.07
C ARG A 156 -12.18 -7.93 -7.95
N ALA A 157 -11.66 -8.51 -6.87
CA ALA A 157 -12.47 -8.98 -5.76
C ALA A 157 -12.94 -7.85 -4.84
N LEU A 158 -12.11 -6.84 -4.63
CA LEU A 158 -12.32 -5.74 -3.68
C LEU A 158 -12.09 -4.38 -4.38
N PRO A 159 -12.95 -3.96 -5.30
CA PRO A 159 -12.71 -2.78 -6.16
C PRO A 159 -12.56 -1.46 -5.39
N ARG A 160 -13.02 -1.41 -4.14
CA ARG A 160 -12.95 -0.22 -3.29
C ARG A 160 -11.86 -0.26 -2.23
N VAL A 161 -11.07 -1.33 -2.17
CA VAL A 161 -9.98 -1.43 -1.18
C VAL A 161 -8.93 -0.36 -1.44
N ARG A 162 -8.50 0.31 -0.40
CA ARG A 162 -7.34 1.20 -0.45
C ARG A 162 -6.09 0.38 -0.15
N VAL A 163 -5.19 0.30 -1.12
CA VAL A 163 -3.95 -0.48 -1.00
C VAL A 163 -2.77 0.45 -0.70
N LEU A 164 -1.96 0.07 0.28
CA LEU A 164 -0.66 0.66 0.59
C LEU A 164 0.40 -0.41 0.31
N VAL A 165 1.32 -0.12 -0.60
CA VAL A 165 2.52 -0.92 -0.84
C VAL A 165 3.67 -0.26 -0.11
N LEU A 166 4.18 -0.93 0.94
CA LEU A 166 5.35 -0.49 1.66
C LEU A 166 6.60 -0.98 0.94
N GLU A 167 7.56 -0.09 0.75
CA GLU A 167 8.82 -0.42 0.10
C GLU A 167 9.59 -1.45 0.94
N PRO A 168 10.03 -2.61 0.37
CA PRO A 168 11.01 -3.44 1.05
C PRO A 168 12.30 -2.63 1.23
N PHE A 169 12.95 -2.77 2.37
CA PHE A 169 14.15 -1.99 2.71
C PHE A 169 15.21 -2.87 3.35
N VAL A 170 16.45 -2.45 3.31
CA VAL A 170 17.55 -3.05 4.04
C VAL A 170 18.56 -1.98 4.47
N LEU A 171 19.27 -2.25 5.57
CA LEU A 171 20.35 -1.40 6.06
C LEU A 171 21.69 -2.14 5.94
N ARG A 172 22.74 -1.45 5.48
CA ARG A 172 24.08 -2.05 5.30
C ARG A 172 24.73 -2.37 6.64
N CYS A 173 24.28 -3.46 7.25
CA CYS A 173 24.85 -4.03 8.47
C CYS A 173 24.38 -5.48 8.65
N GLY A 174 24.98 -6.21 9.59
CA GLY A 174 24.58 -7.56 9.93
C GLY A 174 24.60 -8.54 8.76
N ALA A 175 23.46 -9.02 8.29
CA ALA A 175 23.34 -9.93 7.17
C ALA A 175 23.36 -9.25 5.79
N VAL A 176 23.31 -7.90 5.75
CA VAL A 176 23.25 -7.12 4.51
C VAL A 176 24.62 -6.63 4.12
N ASP A 177 25.20 -7.26 3.12
CA ASP A 177 26.49 -6.92 2.52
C ASP A 177 26.37 -6.53 1.04
N ASP A 178 27.51 -6.38 0.35
CA ASP A 178 27.54 -5.95 -1.05
C ASP A 178 26.88 -6.92 -2.02
N ARG A 179 26.71 -8.19 -1.66
CA ARG A 179 26.01 -9.21 -2.49
C ARG A 179 24.52 -8.89 -2.68
N TRP A 180 23.97 -8.04 -1.84
CA TRP A 180 22.57 -7.62 -1.96
C TRP A 180 22.33 -6.67 -3.14
N PHE A 181 23.38 -5.99 -3.59
CA PHE A 181 23.26 -4.90 -4.55
C PHE A 181 23.91 -5.25 -5.90
N PRO A 182 23.38 -4.77 -7.03
CA PRO A 182 22.23 -3.85 -7.17
C PRO A 182 20.84 -4.53 -7.15
N GLU A 183 20.74 -5.87 -7.13
CA GLU A 183 19.47 -6.59 -7.35
C GLU A 183 18.37 -6.21 -6.32
N PHE A 184 18.75 -5.95 -5.07
CA PHE A 184 17.76 -5.53 -4.09
C PHE A 184 17.17 -4.14 -4.40
N ASP A 185 17.98 -3.23 -4.92
CA ASP A 185 17.49 -1.92 -5.38
C ASP A 185 16.54 -2.05 -6.57
N GLU A 186 16.79 -3.00 -7.47
CA GLU A 186 15.87 -3.31 -8.57
C GLU A 186 14.53 -3.84 -8.05
N ARG A 187 14.52 -4.69 -6.99
CA ARG A 187 13.27 -5.15 -6.34
C ARG A 187 12.49 -4.02 -5.68
N ARG A 188 13.19 -3.07 -5.06
CA ARG A 188 12.57 -1.86 -4.50
C ARG A 188 11.91 -1.03 -5.61
N ALA A 189 12.62 -0.85 -6.72
CA ALA A 189 12.07 -0.17 -7.90
C ALA A 189 10.87 -0.91 -8.48
N ALA A 190 10.91 -2.25 -8.54
CA ALA A 190 9.78 -3.08 -8.96
C ALA A 190 8.57 -2.91 -8.04
N ALA A 191 8.74 -2.91 -6.71
CA ALA A 191 7.64 -2.64 -5.77
C ALA A 191 6.97 -1.28 -6.02
N ARG A 192 7.74 -0.25 -6.38
CA ARG A 192 7.20 1.06 -6.76
C ARG A 192 6.38 0.98 -8.04
N ARG A 193 6.86 0.27 -9.09
CA ARG A 193 6.09 0.09 -10.35
C ARG A 193 4.81 -0.69 -10.11
N VAL A 194 4.85 -1.72 -9.27
CA VAL A 194 3.65 -2.47 -8.83
C VAL A 194 2.62 -1.55 -8.17
N ALA A 195 3.05 -0.68 -7.26
CA ALA A 195 2.16 0.29 -6.64
C ALA A 195 1.53 1.25 -7.67
N GLN A 196 2.33 1.75 -8.62
CA GLN A 196 1.85 2.61 -9.70
C GLN A 196 0.83 1.89 -10.59
N HIS A 197 1.11 0.65 -11.02
CA HIS A 197 0.20 -0.17 -11.83
C HIS A 197 -1.15 -0.35 -11.13
N ALA A 198 -1.13 -0.67 -9.86
CA ALA A 198 -2.34 -0.93 -9.07
C ALA A 198 -3.08 0.35 -8.62
N GLY A 199 -2.56 1.56 -8.89
CA GLY A 199 -3.09 2.79 -8.31
C GLY A 199 -3.06 2.78 -6.77
N ALA A 200 -2.04 2.15 -6.19
CA ALA A 200 -1.84 2.04 -4.75
C ALA A 200 -0.95 3.18 -4.21
N SER A 201 -1.10 3.51 -2.93
CA SER A 201 -0.17 4.40 -2.25
C SER A 201 1.15 3.68 -2.00
N PHE A 202 2.26 4.26 -2.46
CA PHE A 202 3.60 3.74 -2.18
C PHE A 202 4.19 4.43 -0.95
N VAL A 203 4.72 3.64 0.00
CA VAL A 203 5.35 4.14 1.23
C VAL A 203 6.87 3.94 1.12
N PRO A 204 7.67 5.01 0.92
CA PRO A 204 9.10 4.91 0.63
C PRO A 204 9.90 4.68 1.92
N LEU A 205 9.98 3.44 2.40
CA LEU A 205 10.64 3.11 3.67
C LEU A 205 12.15 3.25 3.61
N GLN A 206 12.80 2.92 2.48
CA GLN A 206 14.25 3.05 2.39
C GLN A 206 14.71 4.48 2.63
N ALA A 207 14.07 5.44 1.98
CA ALA A 207 14.42 6.85 2.18
C ALA A 207 14.23 7.29 3.64
N ALA A 208 13.16 6.81 4.29
CA ALA A 208 12.93 7.09 5.71
C ALA A 208 14.05 6.50 6.59
N PHE A 209 14.50 5.29 6.31
CA PHE A 209 15.60 4.68 7.05
C PHE A 209 16.95 5.29 6.73
N ASP A 210 17.21 5.72 5.48
CA ASP A 210 18.41 6.45 5.11
C ASP A 210 18.53 7.77 5.90
N ASP A 211 17.39 8.43 6.16
CA ASP A 211 17.34 9.61 7.04
C ASP A 211 17.65 9.26 8.50
N MET A 212 17.15 8.13 8.99
CA MET A 212 17.41 7.68 10.36
C MET A 212 18.85 7.24 10.58
N VAL A 213 19.49 6.60 9.61
CA VAL A 213 20.90 6.17 9.68
C VAL A 213 21.84 7.37 9.83
N ARG A 214 21.46 8.57 9.42
CA ARG A 214 22.24 9.79 9.70
C ARG A 214 22.22 10.21 11.18
N GLN A 215 21.24 9.69 11.95
CA GLN A 215 21.06 10.03 13.36
C GLN A 215 21.55 8.94 14.31
N GLY A 216 21.77 7.71 13.82
CA GLY A 216 22.24 6.59 14.61
C GLY A 216 22.72 5.43 13.74
N ALA A 217 23.58 4.57 14.28
CA ALA A 217 24.12 3.44 13.54
C ALA A 217 23.00 2.56 12.95
N PRO A 218 23.20 1.94 11.76
CA PRO A 218 22.18 1.10 11.13
C PRO A 218 21.59 0.02 12.04
N GLN A 219 22.44 -0.60 12.87
CA GLN A 219 22.04 -1.66 13.81
C GLN A 219 21.05 -1.19 14.88
N TYR A 220 21.04 0.11 15.21
CA TYR A 220 20.04 0.68 16.11
C TYR A 220 18.61 0.59 15.53
N TRP A 221 18.49 0.65 14.22
CA TRP A 221 17.21 0.63 13.51
C TRP A 221 16.80 -0.78 13.03
N ALA A 222 17.79 -1.58 12.56
CA ALA A 222 17.63 -2.98 12.20
C ALA A 222 18.91 -3.74 12.54
N ALA A 223 18.87 -4.57 13.58
CA ALA A 223 20.08 -5.17 14.16
C ALA A 223 20.86 -6.05 13.16
N ASP A 224 20.18 -6.77 12.31
CA ASP A 224 20.75 -7.61 11.26
C ASP A 224 20.69 -6.98 9.85
N GLY A 225 20.25 -5.73 9.77
CA GLY A 225 20.07 -5.01 8.52
C GLY A 225 18.71 -5.24 7.83
N VAL A 226 17.91 -6.21 8.31
CA VAL A 226 16.60 -6.59 7.74
C VAL A 226 15.46 -6.41 8.74
N HIS A 227 15.60 -7.00 9.93
CA HIS A 227 14.54 -7.00 10.93
C HIS A 227 14.62 -5.75 11.81
N PRO A 228 13.58 -4.90 11.81
CA PRO A 228 13.56 -3.69 12.61
C PRO A 228 13.65 -3.99 14.11
N THR A 229 14.41 -3.17 14.81
CA THR A 229 14.32 -3.04 16.27
C THR A 229 13.00 -2.35 16.66
N PRO A 230 12.65 -2.23 17.93
CA PRO A 230 11.50 -1.43 18.35
C PRO A 230 11.54 0.00 17.79
N ALA A 231 12.72 0.63 17.70
CA ALA A 231 12.90 1.95 17.09
C ALA A 231 12.61 1.92 15.58
N GLY A 232 13.11 0.92 14.85
CA GLY A 232 12.83 0.74 13.43
C GLY A 232 11.34 0.47 13.16
N HIS A 233 10.69 -0.35 13.98
CA HIS A 233 9.25 -0.55 13.88
C HIS A 233 8.44 0.74 14.11
N ALA A 234 8.89 1.62 15.01
CA ALA A 234 8.25 2.93 15.21
C ALA A 234 8.37 3.82 13.97
N VAL A 235 9.52 3.80 13.27
CA VAL A 235 9.68 4.51 11.98
C VAL A 235 8.66 3.99 10.95
N ILE A 236 8.54 2.67 10.78
CA ILE A 236 7.59 2.09 9.82
C ILE A 236 6.15 2.47 10.21
N ALA A 237 5.78 2.37 11.48
CA ALA A 237 4.45 2.71 11.96
C ALA A 237 4.08 4.16 11.66
N GLU A 238 5.00 5.09 11.85
CA GLU A 238 4.79 6.51 11.57
C GLU A 238 4.62 6.77 10.05
N GLN A 239 5.49 6.19 9.20
CA GLN A 239 5.35 6.29 7.74
C GLN A 239 4.02 5.71 7.26
N TRP A 240 3.64 4.55 7.81
CA TRP A 240 2.36 3.91 7.51
C TRP A 240 1.17 4.80 7.88
N ARG A 241 1.15 5.36 9.10
CA ARG A 241 0.07 6.21 9.58
C ARG A 241 -0.15 7.44 8.71
N ARG A 242 0.96 8.09 8.30
CA ARG A 242 0.92 9.22 7.36
C ARG A 242 0.27 8.83 6.03
N ALA A 243 0.70 7.72 5.44
CA ALA A 243 0.16 7.23 4.17
C ALA A 243 -1.28 6.71 4.28
N ALA A 244 -1.64 6.12 5.42
CA ALA A 244 -2.97 5.63 5.70
C ALA A 244 -3.97 6.73 6.13
N HIS A 245 -3.48 7.91 6.50
CA HIS A 245 -4.30 8.99 7.09
C HIS A 245 -5.10 8.52 8.32
N LEU A 246 -4.41 7.74 9.17
CA LEU A 246 -4.93 7.16 10.41
C LEU A 246 -4.00 7.44 11.60
#